data_79f0dd4f0c4e3b1a7b37d81a260afc3a
#
_entry.id   79f0dd4f0c4e3b1a7b37d81a260afc3a
#
_cell.length_a   1.000
_cell.length_b   1.000
_cell.length_c   1.000
_cell.angle_alpha   90.00
_cell.angle_beta   90.00
_cell.angle_gamma   90.00
#
_symmetry.space_group_name_H-M   'P 1'
#
loop_
_entity.id
_entity.type
_entity.pdbx_description
1 polymer ?
#
loop_
_entity_poly.entity_id
_entity_poly.type
_entity_poly.pdbx_seq_one_letter_code
_entity_poly.pdbx_strand_id
1 'polypeptide(L)'
;STSLQHVPHTLKAERNIPVEVAPWLAFADEKLAEIQALVAGEEGAKEAFAQSDRAVRTRSESETIHNAAVVDRVAALPEGEVKREPAFSERNKVQREELGLPTLPITTIGSFPQTPEIRKARADHRDGVLTDEQYTEALKQEIKQVIELQEEIGVDVLVHGEAERNDMVQYFAELLNGFVVTENGWVQSYGSRCTRPPIVVGDVSRPEAMTVEWARYAQSLSEKPVKGMLTGPVTILAWSFKRDDVPLSVSADQIALALADEVRDLEEAGIKVIQIDEPALRELLPLRADDRAAYLDWAVRAFRLVSLQAKPGTQIHTHLCYSEFGQIIDAVAGLDADVTSIEAARSKMELLEDIDETFHSEIGPGVWDIHSPRVPATEEIAGLLRAALENVPTERLWVNPDCGLKTRGYKEVEPSLRNLVAARDEVVGEL
;
A
#
# COMPACT_ATOMS: atom_id res chain seq x y z
N SER A 1 -17.85 -14.32 -18.72
CA SER A 1 -17.73 -12.90 -19.09
C SER A 1 -17.65 -12.04 -17.84
N THR A 2 -16.82 -11.02 -17.87
CA THR A 2 -16.67 -10.08 -16.77
C THR A 2 -17.71 -8.97 -16.89
N SER A 3 -18.22 -8.47 -15.76
CA SER A 3 -19.07 -7.29 -15.73
C SER A 3 -18.35 -6.06 -16.30
N LEU A 4 -19.05 -5.25 -17.10
CA LEU A 4 -18.53 -3.97 -17.62
C LEU A 4 -18.15 -2.96 -16.51
N GLN A 5 -18.62 -3.19 -15.28
CA GLN A 5 -18.22 -2.38 -14.12
C GLN A 5 -16.77 -2.65 -13.67
N HIS A 6 -16.17 -3.77 -14.07
CA HIS A 6 -14.88 -4.24 -13.60
C HIS A 6 -13.81 -4.33 -14.69
N VAL A 7 -14.09 -3.80 -15.88
CA VAL A 7 -13.14 -3.75 -17.00
C VAL A 7 -13.18 -2.37 -17.67
N PRO A 8 -12.04 -1.82 -18.14
CA PRO A 8 -12.02 -0.63 -18.97
C PRO A 8 -12.85 -0.83 -20.23
N HIS A 9 -13.52 0.22 -20.70
CA HIS A 9 -14.52 0.07 -21.78
C HIS A 9 -13.88 0.01 -23.16
N THR A 10 -12.99 0.94 -23.50
CA THR A 10 -12.42 1.03 -24.85
C THR A 10 -11.08 1.74 -24.85
N LEU A 11 -10.13 1.22 -25.63
CA LEU A 11 -8.83 1.87 -25.87
C LEU A 11 -8.95 3.18 -26.62
N LYS A 12 -10.03 3.38 -27.39
CA LYS A 12 -10.25 4.60 -28.18
C LYS A 12 -10.40 5.86 -27.33
N ALA A 13 -10.75 5.71 -26.04
CA ALA A 13 -10.87 6.81 -25.09
C ALA A 13 -9.53 7.21 -24.47
N GLU A 14 -8.49 6.38 -24.62
CA GLU A 14 -7.19 6.58 -24.00
C GLU A 14 -6.24 7.37 -24.92
N ARG A 15 -5.49 8.31 -24.34
CA ARG A 15 -4.53 9.16 -25.07
C ARG A 15 -3.09 8.97 -24.59
N ASN A 16 -2.91 8.48 -23.39
CA ASN A 16 -1.62 8.36 -22.70
C ASN A 16 -0.99 6.98 -22.79
N ILE A 17 -1.68 5.99 -23.42
CA ILE A 17 -1.09 4.67 -23.63
C ILE A 17 0.00 4.76 -24.71
N PRO A 18 1.23 4.28 -24.44
CA PRO A 18 2.30 4.28 -25.41
C PRO A 18 1.88 3.57 -26.70
N VAL A 19 2.26 4.14 -27.85
CA VAL A 19 1.91 3.62 -29.18
C VAL A 19 2.35 2.16 -29.37
N GLU A 20 3.47 1.78 -28.79
CA GLU A 20 3.97 0.40 -28.81
C GLU A 20 3.07 -0.54 -28.01
N VAL A 21 2.57 -0.10 -26.85
CA VAL A 21 1.79 -0.92 -25.90
C VAL A 21 0.33 -1.07 -26.33
N ALA A 22 -0.25 -0.04 -26.93
CA ALA A 22 -1.68 -0.03 -27.29
C ALA A 22 -2.13 -1.28 -28.08
N PRO A 23 -1.38 -1.80 -29.06
CA PRO A 23 -1.74 -3.02 -29.81
C PRO A 23 -1.77 -4.29 -28.96
N TRP A 24 -1.13 -4.31 -27.79
CA TRP A 24 -1.09 -5.47 -26.89
C TRP A 24 -2.27 -5.54 -25.93
N LEU A 25 -3.06 -4.46 -25.86
CA LEU A 25 -4.18 -4.33 -24.94
C LEU A 25 -5.51 -4.54 -25.67
N ALA A 26 -6.48 -5.10 -24.96
CA ALA A 26 -7.85 -5.21 -25.42
C ALA A 26 -8.81 -4.99 -24.24
N PHE A 27 -9.58 -3.90 -24.30
CA PHE A 27 -10.63 -3.58 -23.33
C PHE A 27 -11.97 -4.21 -23.77
N ALA A 28 -13.09 -3.81 -23.17
CA ALA A 28 -14.37 -4.46 -23.44
C ALA A 28 -14.78 -4.42 -24.94
N ASP A 29 -14.64 -3.26 -25.59
CA ASP A 29 -14.97 -3.11 -27.02
C ASP A 29 -14.06 -3.96 -27.91
N GLU A 30 -12.76 -3.91 -27.64
CA GLU A 30 -11.77 -4.66 -28.38
C GLU A 30 -11.97 -6.18 -28.18
N LYS A 31 -12.32 -6.63 -26.97
CA LYS A 31 -12.65 -8.04 -26.70
C LYS A 31 -13.90 -8.52 -27.45
N LEU A 32 -14.90 -7.66 -27.63
CA LEU A 32 -16.07 -7.99 -28.47
C LEU A 32 -15.65 -8.18 -29.94
N ALA A 33 -14.77 -7.34 -30.45
CA ALA A 33 -14.24 -7.48 -31.82
C ALA A 33 -13.42 -8.78 -31.98
N GLU A 34 -12.61 -9.15 -30.99
CA GLU A 34 -11.89 -10.43 -30.97
C GLU A 34 -12.84 -11.64 -31.01
N ILE A 35 -13.93 -11.60 -30.20
CA ILE A 35 -14.95 -12.68 -30.21
C ILE A 35 -15.60 -12.79 -31.59
N GLN A 36 -15.94 -11.66 -32.24
CA GLN A 36 -16.49 -11.67 -33.59
C GLN A 36 -15.51 -12.26 -34.61
N ALA A 37 -14.23 -11.94 -34.52
CA ALA A 37 -13.19 -12.50 -35.37
C ALA A 37 -13.05 -14.02 -35.17
N LEU A 38 -13.08 -14.49 -33.91
CA LEU A 38 -13.05 -15.93 -33.61
C LEU A 38 -14.27 -16.68 -34.20
N VAL A 39 -15.46 -16.08 -34.14
CA VAL A 39 -16.68 -16.66 -34.72
C VAL A 39 -16.59 -16.71 -36.24
N ALA A 40 -16.02 -15.68 -36.89
CA ALA A 40 -15.83 -15.65 -38.34
C ALA A 40 -14.74 -16.63 -38.82
N GLY A 41 -13.83 -17.02 -37.94
CA GLY A 41 -12.66 -17.85 -38.24
C GLY A 41 -11.57 -17.10 -39.01
N GLU A 42 -10.40 -17.73 -39.14
CA GLU A 42 -9.22 -17.11 -39.75
C GLU A 42 -9.49 -16.63 -41.19
N GLU A 43 -10.20 -17.43 -42.00
CA GLU A 43 -10.52 -17.04 -43.39
C GLU A 43 -11.49 -15.83 -43.46
N GLY A 44 -12.41 -15.71 -42.50
CA GLY A 44 -13.40 -14.62 -42.44
C GLY A 44 -12.87 -13.36 -41.79
N ALA A 45 -11.80 -13.44 -41.01
CA ALA A 45 -11.25 -12.34 -40.23
C ALA A 45 -9.70 -12.22 -40.33
N LYS A 46 -9.13 -12.47 -41.49
CA LYS A 46 -7.66 -12.53 -41.74
C LYS A 46 -6.86 -11.37 -41.14
N GLU A 47 -7.38 -10.15 -41.26
CA GLU A 47 -6.68 -8.95 -40.74
C GLU A 47 -6.64 -8.95 -39.21
N ALA A 48 -7.71 -9.37 -38.54
CA ALA A 48 -7.76 -9.44 -37.08
C ALA A 48 -6.76 -10.49 -36.54
N PHE A 49 -6.69 -11.67 -37.17
CA PHE A 49 -5.69 -12.69 -36.82
C PHE A 49 -4.27 -12.20 -37.08
N ALA A 50 -4.00 -11.60 -38.23
CA ALA A 50 -2.68 -11.05 -38.54
C ALA A 50 -2.29 -9.90 -37.60
N GLN A 51 -3.23 -9.11 -37.14
CA GLN A 51 -3.00 -8.06 -36.09
C GLN A 51 -2.65 -8.68 -34.75
N SER A 52 -3.37 -9.71 -34.32
CA SER A 52 -3.08 -10.46 -33.10
C SER A 52 -1.68 -11.08 -33.15
N ASP A 53 -1.31 -11.73 -34.24
CA ASP A 53 0.04 -12.31 -34.42
C ASP A 53 1.14 -11.25 -34.38
N ARG A 54 0.90 -10.08 -34.98
CA ARG A 54 1.82 -8.94 -34.85
C ARG A 54 1.95 -8.46 -33.43
N ALA A 55 0.83 -8.32 -32.71
CA ALA A 55 0.81 -7.87 -31.32
C ALA A 55 1.60 -8.82 -30.40
N VAL A 56 1.35 -10.14 -30.52
CA VAL A 56 2.09 -11.16 -29.75
C VAL A 56 3.58 -11.10 -30.04
N ARG A 57 3.96 -11.04 -31.33
CA ARG A 57 5.37 -10.99 -31.72
C ARG A 57 6.06 -9.72 -31.24
N THR A 58 5.48 -8.54 -31.50
CA THR A 58 6.09 -7.26 -31.08
C THR A 58 6.20 -7.17 -29.56
N ARG A 59 5.24 -7.72 -28.81
CA ARG A 59 5.32 -7.80 -27.35
C ARG A 59 6.49 -8.67 -26.90
N SER A 60 6.66 -9.86 -27.50
CA SER A 60 7.73 -10.79 -27.11
C SER A 60 9.14 -10.30 -27.48
N GLU A 61 9.27 -9.40 -28.45
CA GLU A 61 10.54 -8.83 -28.92
C GLU A 61 10.86 -7.46 -28.30
N SER A 62 9.94 -6.87 -27.50
CA SER A 62 10.08 -5.52 -26.98
C SER A 62 11.07 -5.44 -25.81
N GLU A 63 12.04 -4.54 -25.92
CA GLU A 63 12.96 -4.19 -24.84
C GLU A 63 12.25 -3.42 -23.70
N THR A 64 11.09 -2.83 -23.96
CA THR A 64 10.25 -2.17 -22.93
C THR A 64 9.66 -3.21 -21.97
N ILE A 65 9.35 -4.41 -22.47
CA ILE A 65 8.83 -5.51 -21.65
C ILE A 65 9.93 -6.29 -20.94
N HIS A 66 11.05 -6.53 -21.65
CA HIS A 66 12.14 -7.38 -21.18
C HIS A 66 13.36 -6.53 -20.84
N ASN A 67 13.53 -6.27 -19.54
CA ASN A 67 14.69 -5.55 -19.01
C ASN A 67 15.70 -6.54 -18.42
N ALA A 68 16.79 -6.81 -19.15
CA ALA A 68 17.82 -7.76 -18.74
C ALA A 68 18.37 -7.45 -17.32
N ALA A 69 18.55 -6.18 -16.97
CA ALA A 69 19.06 -5.80 -15.65
C ALA A 69 18.08 -6.16 -14.53
N VAL A 70 16.76 -6.08 -14.79
CA VAL A 70 15.73 -6.50 -13.82
C VAL A 70 15.72 -8.02 -13.69
N VAL A 71 15.78 -8.73 -14.80
CA VAL A 71 15.83 -10.21 -14.84
C VAL A 71 17.07 -10.71 -14.09
N ASP A 72 18.24 -10.16 -14.35
CA ASP A 72 19.50 -10.51 -13.69
C ASP A 72 19.43 -10.22 -12.18
N ARG A 73 18.80 -9.12 -11.79
CA ARG A 73 18.62 -8.76 -10.39
C ARG A 73 17.71 -9.74 -9.64
N VAL A 74 16.62 -10.18 -10.26
CA VAL A 74 15.75 -11.23 -9.69
C VAL A 74 16.47 -12.56 -9.62
N ALA A 75 17.24 -12.93 -10.66
CA ALA A 75 18.02 -14.17 -10.67
C ALA A 75 19.13 -14.19 -9.61
N ALA A 76 19.60 -13.04 -9.16
CA ALA A 76 20.61 -12.91 -8.09
C ALA A 76 20.03 -12.97 -6.68
N LEU A 77 18.70 -13.08 -6.53
CA LEU A 77 18.06 -13.20 -5.22
C LEU A 77 18.48 -14.51 -4.53
N PRO A 78 18.63 -14.51 -3.19
CA PRO A 78 19.01 -15.71 -2.45
C PRO A 78 17.95 -16.83 -2.63
N GLU A 79 18.44 -18.04 -2.82
CA GLU A 79 17.60 -19.22 -2.73
C GLU A 79 17.27 -19.51 -1.26
N GLY A 80 16.00 -19.83 -0.97
CA GLY A 80 15.55 -20.20 0.37
C GLY A 80 14.91 -19.05 1.16
N GLU A 81 14.96 -19.15 2.47
CA GLU A 81 14.30 -18.23 3.38
C GLU A 81 14.94 -16.84 3.34
N VAL A 82 14.11 -15.82 3.13
CA VAL A 82 14.48 -14.41 3.21
C VAL A 82 14.02 -13.88 4.56
N LYS A 83 14.93 -13.34 5.37
CA LYS A 83 14.59 -12.69 6.64
C LYS A 83 15.61 -11.61 7.00
N ARG A 84 15.16 -10.65 7.80
CA ARG A 84 16.02 -9.57 8.30
C ARG A 84 16.93 -10.08 9.42
N GLU A 85 18.14 -9.54 9.46
CA GLU A 85 19.07 -9.75 10.54
C GLU A 85 19.43 -8.41 11.21
N PRO A 86 19.56 -8.36 12.52
CA PRO A 86 19.30 -9.41 13.50
C PRO A 86 17.79 -9.73 13.66
N ALA A 87 17.45 -10.79 14.39
CA ALA A 87 16.07 -11.17 14.68
C ALA A 87 15.29 -10.02 15.38
N PHE A 88 13.96 -10.04 15.28
CA PHE A 88 13.07 -9.02 15.86
C PHE A 88 13.41 -8.66 17.31
N SER A 89 13.65 -9.67 18.16
CA SER A 89 13.96 -9.44 19.58
C SER A 89 15.21 -8.56 19.83
N GLU A 90 16.16 -8.55 18.89
CA GLU A 90 17.34 -7.69 18.96
C GLU A 90 17.09 -6.34 18.28
N ARG A 91 16.40 -6.33 17.15
CA ARG A 91 15.99 -5.08 16.46
C ARG A 91 15.13 -4.21 17.37
N ASN A 92 14.15 -4.81 18.03
CA ASN A 92 13.23 -4.10 18.92
C ASN A 92 13.92 -3.35 20.05
N LYS A 93 15.01 -3.91 20.62
CA LYS A 93 15.81 -3.22 21.65
C LYS A 93 16.45 -1.94 21.09
N VAL A 94 17.06 -2.04 19.90
CA VAL A 94 17.70 -0.89 19.23
C VAL A 94 16.65 0.17 18.88
N GLN A 95 15.53 -0.25 18.31
CA GLN A 95 14.42 0.64 17.91
C GLN A 95 13.83 1.39 19.10
N ARG A 96 13.60 0.71 20.24
CA ARG A 96 13.11 1.34 21.46
C ARG A 96 14.08 2.38 22.02
N GLU A 97 15.37 2.07 22.00
CA GLU A 97 16.41 3.01 22.46
C GLU A 97 16.50 4.23 21.53
N GLU A 98 16.49 4.02 20.21
CA GLU A 98 16.65 5.10 19.24
C GLU A 98 15.40 5.97 19.06
N LEU A 99 14.20 5.39 19.14
CA LEU A 99 12.95 6.11 18.95
C LEU A 99 12.45 6.77 20.24
N GLY A 100 12.75 6.20 21.41
CA GLY A 100 12.38 6.76 22.73
C GLY A 100 10.86 6.94 22.90
N LEU A 101 10.05 6.08 22.29
CA LEU A 101 8.58 6.20 22.29
C LEU A 101 7.98 5.93 23.69
N PRO A 102 6.86 6.58 24.02
CA PRO A 102 6.19 6.35 25.29
C PRO A 102 5.50 4.97 25.35
N THR A 103 4.98 4.62 26.53
CA THR A 103 4.08 3.47 26.70
C THR A 103 2.82 3.68 25.87
N LEU A 104 2.37 2.65 25.15
CA LEU A 104 1.23 2.68 24.23
C LEU A 104 1.38 3.82 23.20
N PRO A 105 2.41 3.77 22.34
CA PRO A 105 2.66 4.87 21.40
C PRO A 105 1.52 5.01 20.41
N ILE A 106 1.18 6.25 20.07
CA ILE A 106 0.11 6.60 19.15
C ILE A 106 0.67 6.86 17.76
N THR A 107 0.03 6.28 16.76
CA THR A 107 0.26 6.62 15.36
C THR A 107 -1.05 6.60 14.57
N THR A 108 -1.04 7.13 13.34
CA THR A 108 -2.11 6.92 12.36
C THR A 108 -1.64 6.02 11.24
N ILE A 109 -2.55 5.54 10.39
CA ILE A 109 -2.19 4.56 9.37
C ILE A 109 -1.44 5.20 8.20
N GLY A 110 -1.83 6.39 7.75
CA GLY A 110 -1.12 7.05 6.62
C GLY A 110 -1.88 8.24 6.07
N SER A 111 -2.97 7.99 5.36
CA SER A 111 -3.71 9.06 4.69
C SER A 111 -4.54 9.90 5.66
N PHE A 112 -4.56 11.22 5.40
CA PHE A 112 -5.48 12.20 6.00
C PHE A 112 -6.59 12.58 5.02
N PRO A 113 -7.60 13.40 5.45
CA PRO A 113 -8.71 13.78 4.60
C PRO A 113 -8.26 14.41 3.29
N GLN A 114 -8.78 13.91 2.17
CA GLN A 114 -8.59 14.54 0.86
C GLN A 114 -9.57 15.70 0.71
N THR A 115 -9.13 16.91 1.09
CA THR A 115 -9.96 18.12 1.06
C THR A 115 -10.42 18.49 -0.35
N PRO A 116 -11.52 19.26 -0.50
CA PRO A 116 -11.91 19.81 -1.80
C PRO A 116 -10.79 20.64 -2.45
N GLU A 117 -10.01 21.37 -1.65
CA GLU A 117 -8.91 22.23 -2.05
C GLU A 117 -7.79 21.41 -2.70
N ILE A 118 -7.34 20.30 -2.04
CA ILE A 118 -6.29 19.47 -2.59
C ILE A 118 -6.74 18.69 -3.82
N ARG A 119 -8.02 18.25 -3.85
CA ARG A 119 -8.60 17.63 -5.05
C ARG A 119 -8.65 18.60 -6.21
N LYS A 120 -9.02 19.86 -5.95
CA LYS A 120 -9.03 20.91 -6.95
C LYS A 120 -7.62 21.21 -7.44
N ALA A 121 -6.64 21.38 -6.57
CA ALA A 121 -5.25 21.61 -6.94
C ALA A 121 -4.72 20.51 -7.87
N ARG A 122 -5.01 19.23 -7.55
CA ARG A 122 -4.65 18.09 -8.41
C ARG A 122 -5.33 18.13 -9.78
N ALA A 123 -6.61 18.54 -9.84
CA ALA A 123 -7.32 18.69 -11.11
C ALA A 123 -6.76 19.86 -11.92
N ASP A 124 -6.55 21.01 -11.29
CA ASP A 124 -6.00 22.21 -11.92
C ASP A 124 -4.57 21.96 -12.46
N HIS A 125 -3.75 21.19 -11.75
CA HIS A 125 -2.42 20.79 -12.22
C HIS A 125 -2.52 19.87 -13.45
N ARG A 126 -3.33 18.82 -13.39
CA ARG A 126 -3.55 17.92 -14.54
C ARG A 126 -4.04 18.67 -15.77
N ASP A 127 -4.91 19.67 -15.58
CA ASP A 127 -5.51 20.45 -16.65
C ASP A 127 -4.61 21.63 -17.10
N GLY A 128 -3.38 21.74 -16.55
CA GLY A 128 -2.39 22.76 -16.90
C GLY A 128 -2.69 24.16 -16.38
N VAL A 129 -3.60 24.29 -15.42
CA VAL A 129 -3.96 25.57 -14.76
C VAL A 129 -2.91 25.94 -13.70
N LEU A 130 -2.41 24.97 -12.95
CA LEU A 130 -1.29 25.14 -12.02
C LEU A 130 0.01 24.61 -12.63
N THR A 131 1.13 25.30 -12.36
CA THR A 131 2.46 24.77 -12.65
C THR A 131 2.86 23.70 -11.65
N ASP A 132 3.93 22.93 -11.95
CA ASP A 132 4.50 21.93 -11.05
C ASP A 132 4.87 22.54 -9.69
N GLU A 133 5.48 23.73 -9.69
CA GLU A 133 5.88 24.44 -8.48
C GLU A 133 4.67 24.85 -7.64
N GLN A 134 3.61 25.36 -8.28
CA GLN A 134 2.39 25.78 -7.59
C GLN A 134 1.66 24.59 -6.98
N TYR A 135 1.62 23.46 -7.70
CA TYR A 135 1.03 22.23 -7.18
C TYR A 135 1.86 21.66 -6.03
N THR A 136 3.18 21.61 -6.17
CA THR A 136 4.10 21.19 -5.11
C THR A 136 3.93 22.02 -3.84
N GLU A 137 3.79 23.34 -3.97
CA GLU A 137 3.56 24.22 -2.82
C GLU A 137 2.21 23.93 -2.14
N ALA A 138 1.15 23.68 -2.92
CA ALA A 138 -0.16 23.31 -2.37
C ALA A 138 -0.08 21.99 -1.57
N LEU A 139 0.66 20.99 -2.07
CA LEU A 139 0.91 19.74 -1.36
C LEU A 139 1.71 19.97 -0.06
N LYS A 140 2.76 20.78 -0.11
CA LYS A 140 3.57 21.13 1.08
C LYS A 140 2.74 21.83 2.16
N GLN A 141 1.82 22.72 1.79
CA GLN A 141 0.92 23.36 2.74
C GLN A 141 -0.02 22.36 3.43
N GLU A 142 -0.59 21.41 2.67
CA GLU A 142 -1.43 20.36 3.25
C GLU A 142 -0.63 19.45 4.19
N ILE A 143 0.55 19.01 3.79
CA ILE A 143 1.45 18.19 4.63
C ILE A 143 1.78 18.94 5.93
N LYS A 144 2.09 20.22 5.84
CA LYS A 144 2.39 21.06 7.02
C LYS A 144 1.21 21.09 7.99
N GLN A 145 -0.01 21.32 7.50
CA GLN A 145 -1.22 21.32 8.34
C GLN A 145 -1.43 19.96 9.02
N VAL A 146 -1.19 18.86 8.31
CA VAL A 146 -1.31 17.50 8.86
C VAL A 146 -0.29 17.25 9.96
N ILE A 147 0.96 17.66 9.78
CA ILE A 147 2.01 17.50 10.82
C ILE A 147 1.69 18.37 12.04
N GLU A 148 1.37 19.66 11.85
CA GLU A 148 1.03 20.58 12.94
C GLU A 148 -0.17 20.08 13.76
N LEU A 149 -1.21 19.56 13.09
CA LEU A 149 -2.38 18.98 13.77
C LEU A 149 -2.01 17.76 14.62
N GLN A 150 -1.20 16.83 14.08
CA GLN A 150 -0.79 15.64 14.82
C GLN A 150 0.09 15.98 16.03
N GLU A 151 0.97 16.97 15.92
CA GLU A 151 1.80 17.45 17.04
C GLU A 151 0.93 18.10 18.12
N GLU A 152 -0.01 18.98 17.73
CA GLU A 152 -0.93 19.64 18.66
C GLU A 152 -1.79 18.63 19.43
N ILE A 153 -2.27 17.59 18.75
CA ILE A 153 -3.09 16.52 19.36
C ILE A 153 -2.24 15.63 20.28
N GLY A 154 -0.97 15.44 20.02
CA GLY A 154 -0.09 14.60 20.81
C GLY A 154 0.13 13.19 20.25
N VAL A 155 0.07 13.02 18.93
CA VAL A 155 0.48 11.79 18.24
C VAL A 155 2.00 11.60 18.40
N ASP A 156 2.47 10.37 18.59
CA ASP A 156 3.88 10.08 18.90
C ASP A 156 4.70 9.78 17.65
N VAL A 157 4.14 9.03 16.68
CA VAL A 157 4.76 8.76 15.36
C VAL A 157 3.83 9.31 14.29
N LEU A 158 4.30 10.32 13.56
CA LEU A 158 3.49 11.10 12.65
C LEU A 158 3.45 10.49 11.24
N VAL A 159 2.50 10.94 10.43
CA VAL A 159 2.45 10.66 8.99
C VAL A 159 2.32 11.97 8.21
N HIS A 160 2.78 11.99 6.95
CA HIS A 160 2.65 13.18 6.11
C HIS A 160 1.24 13.39 5.52
N GLY A 161 0.34 12.39 5.64
CA GLY A 161 -1.06 12.47 5.25
C GLY A 161 -1.38 12.13 3.79
N GLU A 162 -0.38 11.86 2.95
CA GLU A 162 -0.52 11.38 1.56
C GLU A 162 -1.31 12.34 0.64
N ALA A 163 -1.10 13.63 0.79
CA ALA A 163 -1.78 14.65 -0.03
C ALA A 163 -1.51 14.49 -1.54
N GLU A 164 -0.32 14.00 -1.89
CA GLU A 164 0.12 13.77 -3.27
C GLU A 164 -0.58 12.57 -3.94
N ARG A 165 -1.16 11.64 -3.16
CA ARG A 165 -1.67 10.36 -3.66
C ARG A 165 -3.17 10.41 -3.93
N ASN A 166 -3.54 10.18 -5.18
CA ASN A 166 -4.95 9.94 -5.50
C ASN A 166 -5.39 8.52 -5.07
N ASP A 167 -4.55 7.54 -5.38
CA ASP A 167 -4.75 6.12 -5.06
C ASP A 167 -3.41 5.50 -4.67
N MET A 168 -3.40 4.59 -3.69
CA MET A 168 -2.17 4.03 -3.13
C MET A 168 -1.43 3.08 -4.09
N VAL A 169 -2.10 2.53 -5.10
CA VAL A 169 -1.48 1.66 -6.11
C VAL A 169 -1.14 2.46 -7.36
N GLN A 170 -2.09 3.27 -7.86
CA GLN A 170 -1.87 4.11 -9.03
C GLN A 170 -0.66 5.03 -8.86
N TYR A 171 -0.47 5.64 -7.68
CA TYR A 171 0.66 6.51 -7.38
C TYR A 171 2.01 5.84 -7.66
N PHE A 172 2.22 4.63 -7.13
CA PHE A 172 3.46 3.89 -7.36
C PHE A 172 3.60 3.42 -8.80
N ALA A 173 2.52 2.97 -9.41
CA ALA A 173 2.53 2.51 -10.80
C ALA A 173 2.87 3.62 -11.80
N GLU A 174 2.51 4.88 -11.51
CA GLU A 174 2.87 6.04 -12.32
C GLU A 174 4.37 6.39 -12.23
N LEU A 175 5.05 5.96 -11.16
CA LEU A 175 6.45 6.24 -10.88
C LEU A 175 7.39 5.04 -11.17
N LEU A 176 6.83 3.87 -11.44
CA LEU A 176 7.56 2.65 -11.77
C LEU A 176 7.54 2.40 -13.27
N ASN A 177 8.67 1.96 -13.84
CA ASN A 177 8.70 1.39 -15.17
C ASN A 177 7.95 0.04 -15.18
N GLY A 178 7.47 -0.38 -16.33
CA GLY A 178 6.73 -1.64 -16.50
C GLY A 178 5.24 -1.53 -16.27
N PHE A 179 4.73 -0.35 -15.92
CA PHE A 179 3.31 -0.06 -15.77
C PHE A 179 2.79 0.93 -16.79
N VAL A 180 1.49 0.83 -17.08
CA VAL A 180 0.71 1.84 -17.80
C VAL A 180 -0.55 2.14 -17.00
N VAL A 181 -0.88 3.43 -16.84
CA VAL A 181 -2.10 3.89 -16.17
C VAL A 181 -3.00 4.58 -17.20
N THR A 182 -4.27 4.19 -17.27
CA THR A 182 -5.26 4.75 -18.19
C THR A 182 -5.77 6.12 -17.73
N GLU A 183 -6.25 6.95 -18.67
CA GLU A 183 -6.98 8.20 -18.33
C GLU A 183 -8.46 7.93 -18.00
N ASN A 184 -9.09 7.04 -18.74
CA ASN A 184 -10.54 6.82 -18.72
C ASN A 184 -10.94 5.39 -18.34
N GLY A 185 -9.99 4.52 -18.03
CA GLY A 185 -10.21 3.12 -17.68
C GLY A 185 -10.78 2.91 -16.27
N TRP A 186 -11.77 3.72 -15.89
CA TRP A 186 -12.43 3.64 -14.59
C TRP A 186 -13.21 2.33 -14.45
N VAL A 187 -12.97 1.64 -13.34
CA VAL A 187 -13.70 0.45 -12.94
C VAL A 187 -14.20 0.58 -11.52
N GLN A 188 -15.29 -0.13 -11.20
CA GLN A 188 -15.77 -0.19 -9.83
C GLN A 188 -14.80 -1.00 -8.96
N SER A 189 -14.46 -0.42 -7.81
CA SER A 189 -13.68 -1.07 -6.78
C SER A 189 -14.61 -1.53 -5.64
N TYR A 190 -14.39 -1.10 -4.42
CA TYR A 190 -15.20 -1.46 -3.27
C TYR A 190 -16.38 -0.49 -3.09
N GLY A 191 -17.60 -1.02 -2.97
CA GLY A 191 -18.81 -0.23 -2.80
C GLY A 191 -19.08 0.68 -4.01
N SER A 192 -19.22 1.98 -3.78
CA SER A 192 -19.41 3.00 -4.83
C SER A 192 -18.10 3.64 -5.31
N ARG A 193 -16.94 3.18 -4.83
CA ARG A 193 -15.63 3.71 -5.23
C ARG A 193 -15.25 3.21 -6.61
N CYS A 194 -14.69 4.09 -7.42
CA CYS A 194 -14.09 3.76 -8.70
C CYS A 194 -12.58 4.00 -8.63
N THR A 195 -11.83 3.18 -9.35
CA THR A 195 -10.37 3.26 -9.50
C THR A 195 -10.00 3.07 -10.97
N ARG A 196 -8.78 3.39 -11.29
CA ARG A 196 -8.14 3.07 -12.57
C ARG A 196 -6.98 2.12 -12.28
N PRO A 197 -7.23 0.80 -12.27
CA PRO A 197 -6.17 -0.16 -12.00
C PRO A 197 -5.04 0.01 -13.02
N PRO A 198 -3.79 0.10 -12.57
CA PRO A 198 -2.66 0.06 -13.48
C PRO A 198 -2.61 -1.25 -14.26
N ILE A 199 -1.91 -1.24 -15.38
CA ILE A 199 -1.67 -2.41 -16.21
C ILE A 199 -0.18 -2.73 -16.15
N VAL A 200 0.18 -3.91 -15.69
CA VAL A 200 1.55 -4.40 -15.73
C VAL A 200 1.85 -4.86 -17.16
N VAL A 201 2.69 -4.15 -17.87
CA VAL A 201 3.00 -4.43 -19.27
C VAL A 201 4.40 -5.02 -19.48
N GLY A 202 5.31 -4.84 -18.52
CA GLY A 202 6.69 -5.28 -18.66
C GLY A 202 7.40 -5.52 -17.33
N ASP A 203 8.72 -5.70 -17.38
CA ASP A 203 9.56 -5.85 -16.19
C ASP A 203 9.58 -4.56 -15.38
N VAL A 204 9.41 -4.68 -14.05
CA VAL A 204 9.23 -3.55 -13.17
C VAL A 204 10.57 -3.08 -12.62
N SER A 205 10.84 -1.79 -12.75
CA SER A 205 11.99 -1.12 -12.14
C SER A 205 11.63 0.26 -11.63
N ARG A 206 12.39 0.76 -10.67
CA ARG A 206 12.26 2.10 -10.12
C ARG A 206 13.31 3.01 -10.75
N PRO A 207 12.93 3.99 -11.59
CA PRO A 207 13.89 4.91 -12.21
C PRO A 207 14.44 5.95 -11.22
N GLU A 208 13.59 6.44 -10.31
CA GLU A 208 13.94 7.51 -9.34
C GLU A 208 13.22 7.30 -8.00
N ALA A 209 13.61 8.05 -6.98
CA ALA A 209 12.94 8.07 -5.68
C ALA A 209 11.47 8.51 -5.83
N MET A 210 10.57 7.84 -5.13
CA MET A 210 9.11 8.02 -5.30
C MET A 210 8.49 8.85 -4.17
N THR A 211 8.92 8.63 -2.92
CA THR A 211 8.27 9.17 -1.72
C THR A 211 9.23 9.97 -0.84
N VAL A 212 10.52 9.86 -1.10
CA VAL A 212 11.61 10.40 -0.24
C VAL A 212 11.49 11.90 -0.05
N GLU A 213 11.16 12.66 -1.10
CA GLU A 213 11.02 14.12 -1.00
C GLU A 213 9.93 14.52 0.01
N TRP A 214 8.77 13.87 -0.08
CA TRP A 214 7.63 14.14 0.79
C TRP A 214 7.89 13.73 2.24
N ALA A 215 8.49 12.54 2.44
CA ALA A 215 8.87 12.07 3.77
C ALA A 215 9.91 12.98 4.42
N ARG A 216 10.94 13.40 3.67
CA ARG A 216 11.98 14.32 4.14
C ARG A 216 11.40 15.70 4.46
N TYR A 217 10.52 16.23 3.62
CA TYR A 217 9.86 17.49 3.89
C TYR A 217 9.03 17.40 5.18
N ALA A 218 8.20 16.37 5.32
CA ALA A 218 7.38 16.18 6.52
C ALA A 218 8.27 16.02 7.78
N GLN A 219 9.34 15.24 7.71
CA GLN A 219 10.29 15.08 8.82
C GLN A 219 10.98 16.39 9.19
N SER A 220 11.20 17.31 8.24
CA SER A 220 11.81 18.62 8.52
C SER A 220 10.90 19.56 9.33
N LEU A 221 9.62 19.22 9.48
CA LEU A 221 8.63 20.01 10.20
C LEU A 221 8.46 19.57 11.67
N SER A 222 9.06 18.44 12.09
CA SER A 222 8.87 17.86 13.42
C SER A 222 10.14 17.17 13.93
N GLU A 223 10.35 17.23 15.24
CA GLU A 223 11.37 16.45 15.96
C GLU A 223 10.91 15.00 16.23
N LYS A 224 9.57 14.74 16.15
CA LYS A 224 9.00 13.39 16.28
C LYS A 224 9.27 12.59 15.01
N PRO A 225 9.34 11.24 15.11
CA PRO A 225 9.46 10.41 13.92
C PRO A 225 8.27 10.59 12.97
N VAL A 226 8.54 10.76 11.67
CA VAL A 226 7.53 10.75 10.61
C VAL A 226 7.70 9.46 9.80
N LYS A 227 6.61 8.74 9.56
CA LYS A 227 6.65 7.49 8.79
C LYS A 227 6.85 7.75 7.30
N GLY A 228 7.78 7.03 6.68
CA GLY A 228 7.79 6.77 5.25
C GLY A 228 6.68 5.78 4.91
N MET A 229 5.88 6.08 3.87
CA MET A 229 4.67 5.32 3.55
C MET A 229 4.79 4.65 2.18
N LEU A 230 4.73 3.32 2.14
CA LEU A 230 4.81 2.51 0.92
C LEU A 230 3.61 1.59 0.80
N THR A 231 3.23 1.27 -0.43
CA THR A 231 2.33 0.15 -0.71
C THR A 231 3.17 -1.08 -1.05
N GLY A 232 2.83 -2.22 -0.47
CA GLY A 232 3.58 -3.45 -0.64
C GLY A 232 3.40 -4.12 -2.01
N PRO A 233 4.32 -5.03 -2.37
CA PRO A 233 4.36 -5.62 -3.71
C PRO A 233 3.12 -6.46 -4.04
N VAL A 234 2.55 -7.16 -3.06
CA VAL A 234 1.36 -7.98 -3.26
C VAL A 234 0.15 -7.12 -3.56
N THR A 235 -0.03 -6.02 -2.82
CA THR A 235 -1.13 -5.08 -3.03
C THR A 235 -1.01 -4.35 -4.36
N ILE A 236 0.18 -3.91 -4.75
CA ILE A 236 0.40 -3.30 -6.06
C ILE A 236 -0.05 -4.26 -7.18
N LEU A 237 0.32 -5.54 -7.09
CA LEU A 237 -0.12 -6.54 -8.06
C LEU A 237 -1.61 -6.87 -7.97
N ALA A 238 -2.16 -7.00 -6.76
CA ALA A 238 -3.55 -7.36 -6.55
C ALA A 238 -4.51 -6.38 -7.22
N TRP A 239 -4.21 -5.09 -7.10
CA TRP A 239 -5.05 -4.00 -7.62
C TRP A 239 -4.59 -3.47 -8.98
N SER A 240 -3.80 -4.26 -9.71
CA SER A 240 -3.39 -4.02 -11.09
C SER A 240 -3.91 -5.10 -12.02
N PHE A 241 -4.04 -4.80 -13.31
CA PHE A 241 -4.16 -5.83 -14.35
C PHE A 241 -2.78 -6.47 -14.57
N LYS A 242 -2.73 -7.79 -14.43
CA LYS A 242 -1.49 -8.55 -14.37
C LYS A 242 -1.03 -8.94 -15.78
N ARG A 243 0.28 -9.01 -15.98
CA ARG A 243 0.86 -9.64 -17.16
C ARG A 243 0.75 -11.17 -17.05
N ASP A 244 0.73 -11.85 -18.17
CA ASP A 244 0.47 -13.30 -18.27
C ASP A 244 1.67 -14.11 -18.80
N ASP A 245 2.77 -13.44 -19.14
CA ASP A 245 3.98 -14.06 -19.70
C ASP A 245 4.98 -14.49 -18.61
N VAL A 246 4.81 -14.05 -17.36
CA VAL A 246 5.62 -14.47 -16.21
C VAL A 246 4.73 -14.82 -15.02
N PRO A 247 5.19 -15.70 -14.10
CA PRO A 247 4.48 -15.96 -12.84
C PRO A 247 4.30 -14.70 -11.98
N LEU A 248 3.21 -14.62 -11.21
CA LEU A 248 2.96 -13.49 -10.30
C LEU A 248 4.10 -13.30 -9.29
N SER A 249 4.70 -14.38 -8.81
CA SER A 249 5.85 -14.33 -7.91
C SER A 249 7.04 -13.57 -8.49
N VAL A 250 7.31 -13.72 -9.79
CA VAL A 250 8.39 -12.99 -10.47
C VAL A 250 8.07 -11.49 -10.52
N SER A 251 6.84 -11.12 -10.88
CA SER A 251 6.42 -9.72 -10.86
C SER A 251 6.45 -9.14 -9.44
N ALA A 252 6.09 -9.92 -8.42
CA ALA A 252 6.18 -9.52 -7.02
C ALA A 252 7.63 -9.26 -6.59
N ASP A 253 8.57 -10.14 -6.97
CA ASP A 253 9.99 -9.98 -6.69
C ASP A 253 10.56 -8.72 -7.35
N GLN A 254 10.16 -8.42 -8.60
CA GLN A 254 10.59 -7.20 -9.30
C GLN A 254 10.10 -5.93 -8.57
N ILE A 255 8.82 -5.89 -8.19
CA ILE A 255 8.25 -4.77 -7.43
C ILE A 255 8.91 -4.66 -6.05
N ALA A 256 9.13 -5.78 -5.37
CA ALA A 256 9.78 -5.81 -4.07
C ALA A 256 11.20 -5.22 -4.12
N LEU A 257 11.98 -5.56 -5.15
CA LEU A 257 13.31 -4.99 -5.36
C LEU A 257 13.29 -3.47 -5.64
N ALA A 258 12.29 -3.00 -6.40
CA ALA A 258 12.08 -1.58 -6.65
C ALA A 258 11.73 -0.83 -5.34
N LEU A 259 10.89 -1.42 -4.50
CA LEU A 259 10.52 -0.86 -3.20
C LEU A 259 11.67 -0.96 -2.18
N ALA A 260 12.53 -1.99 -2.25
CA ALA A 260 13.72 -2.09 -1.41
C ALA A 260 14.70 -0.93 -1.67
N ASP A 261 14.80 -0.47 -2.91
CA ASP A 261 15.58 0.73 -3.25
C ASP A 261 14.96 1.99 -2.61
N GLU A 262 13.62 2.07 -2.57
CA GLU A 262 12.93 3.18 -1.90
C GLU A 262 13.14 3.16 -0.38
N VAL A 263 13.09 1.98 0.26
CA VAL A 263 13.39 1.83 1.70
C VAL A 263 14.80 2.33 2.02
N ARG A 264 15.79 1.94 1.22
CA ARG A 264 17.18 2.41 1.40
C ARG A 264 17.28 3.93 1.30
N ASP A 265 16.65 4.54 0.28
CA ASP A 265 16.72 5.98 0.07
C ASP A 265 15.95 6.76 1.16
N LEU A 266 14.86 6.20 1.72
CA LEU A 266 14.17 6.74 2.90
C LEU A 266 15.09 6.70 4.14
N GLU A 267 15.80 5.61 4.37
CA GLU A 267 16.78 5.51 5.46
C GLU A 267 17.93 6.51 5.29
N GLU A 268 18.44 6.69 4.07
CA GLU A 268 19.48 7.68 3.76
C GLU A 268 18.97 9.11 3.98
N ALA A 269 17.68 9.35 3.80
CA ALA A 269 17.02 10.62 4.12
C ALA A 269 16.75 10.83 5.61
N GLY A 270 17.10 9.85 6.49
CA GLY A 270 16.94 9.93 7.93
C GLY A 270 15.59 9.46 8.47
N ILE A 271 14.77 8.82 7.64
CA ILE A 271 13.47 8.26 8.06
C ILE A 271 13.73 6.98 8.86
N LYS A 272 13.24 6.95 10.11
CA LYS A 272 13.47 5.84 11.05
C LYS A 272 12.30 4.85 11.14
N VAL A 273 11.12 5.24 10.68
CA VAL A 273 9.93 4.39 10.67
C VAL A 273 9.41 4.33 9.24
N ILE A 274 9.27 3.14 8.69
CA ILE A 274 8.79 2.92 7.31
C ILE A 274 7.65 1.93 7.36
N GLN A 275 6.48 2.31 6.82
CA GLN A 275 5.31 1.44 6.74
C GLN A 275 5.15 0.94 5.31
N ILE A 276 4.94 -0.37 5.18
CA ILE A 276 4.72 -1.09 3.92
C ILE A 276 3.36 -1.78 4.03
N ASP A 277 2.34 -1.25 3.37
CA ASP A 277 0.96 -1.69 3.52
C ASP A 277 0.62 -2.85 2.59
N GLU A 278 0.06 -3.93 3.15
CA GLU A 278 -0.40 -5.11 2.39
C GLU A 278 -1.89 -5.43 2.62
N PRO A 279 -2.81 -4.48 2.39
CA PRO A 279 -4.24 -4.72 2.58
C PRO A 279 -4.80 -5.83 1.71
N ALA A 280 -4.19 -6.11 0.56
CA ALA A 280 -4.66 -7.11 -0.39
C ALA A 280 -4.02 -8.51 -0.20
N LEU A 281 -3.22 -8.73 0.85
CA LEU A 281 -2.59 -10.03 1.09
C LEU A 281 -3.62 -11.17 1.11
N ARG A 282 -4.74 -10.99 1.82
CA ARG A 282 -5.82 -11.99 1.86
C ARG A 282 -6.65 -12.02 0.58
N GLU A 283 -6.79 -10.89 -0.11
CA GLU A 283 -7.65 -10.78 -1.30
C GLU A 283 -7.18 -11.66 -2.46
N LEU A 284 -5.86 -11.84 -2.62
CA LEU A 284 -5.27 -12.75 -3.61
C LEU A 284 -5.21 -14.20 -3.17
N LEU A 285 -5.66 -14.53 -1.95
CA LEU A 285 -5.61 -15.91 -1.45
C LEU A 285 -6.40 -16.84 -2.39
N PRO A 286 -5.77 -17.90 -2.93
CA PRO A 286 -6.44 -18.82 -3.83
C PRO A 286 -7.67 -19.47 -3.22
N LEU A 287 -8.71 -19.65 -4.04
CA LEU A 287 -9.93 -20.34 -3.62
C LEU A 287 -9.65 -21.81 -3.26
N ARG A 288 -8.76 -22.48 -4.00
CA ARG A 288 -8.35 -23.84 -3.72
C ARG A 288 -7.37 -23.88 -2.55
N ALA A 289 -7.69 -24.67 -1.54
CA ALA A 289 -6.85 -24.78 -0.35
C ALA A 289 -5.41 -25.21 -0.66
N ASP A 290 -5.25 -26.15 -1.61
CA ASP A 290 -3.94 -26.70 -1.99
C ASP A 290 -2.99 -25.66 -2.61
N ASP A 291 -3.54 -24.58 -3.18
CA ASP A 291 -2.74 -23.50 -3.83
C ASP A 291 -2.35 -22.41 -2.82
N ARG A 292 -2.94 -22.38 -1.62
CA ARG A 292 -2.76 -21.30 -0.64
C ARG A 292 -1.36 -21.22 -0.07
N ALA A 293 -0.78 -22.37 0.25
CA ALA A 293 0.57 -22.43 0.81
C ALA A 293 1.61 -21.82 -0.16
N ALA A 294 1.55 -22.20 -1.43
CA ALA A 294 2.46 -21.68 -2.44
C ALA A 294 2.28 -20.17 -2.67
N TYR A 295 1.03 -19.68 -2.60
CA TYR A 295 0.74 -18.26 -2.67
C TYR A 295 1.34 -17.49 -1.49
N LEU A 296 1.06 -17.94 -0.25
CA LEU A 296 1.53 -17.29 0.97
C LEU A 296 3.05 -17.28 1.05
N ASP A 297 3.70 -18.35 0.60
CA ASP A 297 5.16 -18.45 0.56
C ASP A 297 5.79 -17.33 -0.27
N TRP A 298 5.38 -17.16 -1.53
CA TRP A 298 5.94 -16.08 -2.35
C TRP A 298 5.48 -14.68 -1.93
N ALA A 299 4.26 -14.55 -1.40
CA ALA A 299 3.74 -13.26 -0.96
C ALA A 299 4.50 -12.73 0.28
N VAL A 300 4.71 -13.59 1.27
CA VAL A 300 5.54 -13.28 2.46
C VAL A 300 6.98 -12.99 2.05
N ARG A 301 7.55 -13.81 1.16
CA ARG A 301 8.90 -13.60 0.63
C ARG A 301 9.03 -12.24 -0.06
N ALA A 302 8.07 -11.85 -0.89
CA ALA A 302 8.11 -10.56 -1.58
C ALA A 302 8.07 -9.39 -0.60
N PHE A 303 7.24 -9.43 0.45
CA PHE A 303 7.25 -8.42 1.50
C PHE A 303 8.60 -8.35 2.22
N ARG A 304 9.16 -9.49 2.62
CA ARG A 304 10.46 -9.57 3.30
C ARG A 304 11.59 -9.01 2.44
N LEU A 305 11.55 -9.19 1.12
CA LEU A 305 12.53 -8.61 0.20
C LEU A 305 12.56 -7.07 0.25
N VAL A 306 11.40 -6.43 0.42
CA VAL A 306 11.32 -4.96 0.53
C VAL A 306 12.13 -4.44 1.72
N SER A 307 12.05 -5.13 2.85
CA SER A 307 12.69 -4.70 4.11
C SER A 307 14.00 -5.42 4.43
N LEU A 308 14.45 -6.35 3.57
CA LEU A 308 15.56 -7.26 3.84
C LEU A 308 16.84 -6.54 4.29
N GLN A 309 17.14 -5.42 3.67
CA GLN A 309 18.37 -4.65 3.93
C GLN A 309 18.15 -3.46 4.89
N ALA A 310 16.96 -3.31 5.45
CA ALA A 310 16.68 -2.25 6.41
C ALA A 310 17.54 -2.41 7.67
N LYS A 311 18.10 -1.29 8.13
CA LYS A 311 18.97 -1.24 9.31
C LYS A 311 18.23 -1.71 10.56
N PRO A 312 18.92 -2.27 11.57
CA PRO A 312 18.27 -2.72 12.81
C PRO A 312 17.49 -1.62 13.54
N GLY A 313 17.95 -0.35 13.48
CA GLY A 313 17.26 0.80 14.08
C GLY A 313 16.07 1.31 13.27
N THR A 314 15.90 0.89 12.01
CA THR A 314 14.73 1.24 11.20
C THR A 314 13.58 0.33 11.54
N GLN A 315 12.48 0.90 12.07
CA GLN A 315 11.29 0.16 12.42
C GLN A 315 10.37 0.02 11.20
N ILE A 316 10.10 -1.22 10.82
CA ILE A 316 9.22 -1.56 9.70
C ILE A 316 7.81 -1.84 10.23
N HIS A 317 6.87 -1.01 9.80
CA HIS A 317 5.45 -1.20 10.05
C HIS A 317 4.78 -1.86 8.85
N THR A 318 3.65 -2.53 9.10
CA THR A 318 2.70 -2.95 8.07
C THR A 318 1.28 -2.69 8.52
N HIS A 319 0.37 -2.57 7.56
CA HIS A 319 -1.06 -2.43 7.82
C HIS A 319 -1.86 -3.41 6.94
N LEU A 320 -2.80 -4.10 7.57
CA LEU A 320 -3.71 -5.02 6.90
C LEU A 320 -5.17 -4.62 7.19
N CYS A 321 -5.92 -4.29 6.13
CA CYS A 321 -7.34 -3.99 6.20
C CYS A 321 -8.19 -5.25 6.02
N TYR A 322 -9.42 -5.26 6.57
CA TYR A 322 -10.48 -6.23 6.29
C TYR A 322 -10.06 -7.71 6.33
N SER A 323 -9.16 -8.08 7.23
CA SER A 323 -8.63 -9.43 7.25
C SER A 323 -9.41 -10.31 8.24
N GLU A 324 -9.98 -11.42 7.77
CA GLU A 324 -10.28 -12.57 8.60
C GLU A 324 -8.96 -13.26 8.89
N PHE A 325 -8.30 -12.89 9.98
CA PHE A 325 -6.93 -13.27 10.29
C PHE A 325 -6.73 -14.76 10.48
N GLY A 326 -7.71 -15.49 11.01
CA GLY A 326 -7.58 -16.92 11.29
C GLY A 326 -7.12 -17.80 10.11
N GLN A 327 -7.21 -17.28 8.86
CA GLN A 327 -6.72 -18.00 7.67
C GLN A 327 -5.29 -17.63 7.25
N ILE A 328 -4.75 -16.50 7.73
CA ILE A 328 -3.47 -15.96 7.28
C ILE A 328 -2.58 -15.46 8.44
N ILE A 329 -2.94 -15.75 9.70
CA ILE A 329 -2.20 -15.22 10.86
C ILE A 329 -0.73 -15.60 10.84
N ASP A 330 -0.42 -16.85 10.50
CA ASP A 330 0.97 -17.34 10.38
C ASP A 330 1.73 -16.60 9.26
N ALA A 331 1.05 -16.29 8.16
CA ALA A 331 1.64 -15.52 7.07
C ALA A 331 1.88 -14.06 7.49
N VAL A 332 0.97 -13.47 8.26
CA VAL A 332 1.13 -12.11 8.79
C VAL A 332 2.29 -12.06 9.78
N ALA A 333 2.39 -13.01 10.71
CA ALA A 333 3.56 -13.16 11.58
C ALA A 333 4.85 -13.38 10.74
N GLY A 334 4.71 -14.14 9.67
CA GLY A 334 5.78 -14.43 8.71
C GLY A 334 6.27 -13.23 7.92
N LEU A 335 5.56 -12.11 7.83
CA LEU A 335 6.05 -10.89 7.16
C LEU A 335 7.32 -10.33 7.81
N ASP A 336 7.57 -10.62 9.08
CA ASP A 336 8.70 -10.11 9.88
C ASP A 336 8.71 -8.58 9.98
N ALA A 337 7.51 -7.96 9.97
CA ALA A 337 7.35 -6.56 10.30
C ALA A 337 7.57 -6.34 11.81
N ASP A 338 8.12 -5.19 12.18
CA ASP A 338 8.37 -4.87 13.59
C ASP A 338 7.07 -4.44 14.31
N VAL A 339 6.16 -3.79 13.60
CA VAL A 339 4.83 -3.40 14.08
C VAL A 339 3.76 -3.74 13.02
N THR A 340 2.71 -4.43 13.43
CA THR A 340 1.58 -4.75 12.56
C THR A 340 0.31 -4.06 13.06
N SER A 341 -0.27 -3.18 12.24
CA SER A 341 -1.58 -2.57 12.52
C SER A 341 -2.70 -3.29 11.77
N ILE A 342 -3.83 -3.44 12.45
CA ILE A 342 -4.99 -4.22 11.98
C ILE A 342 -6.30 -3.53 12.33
N GLU A 343 -7.37 -3.77 11.57
CA GLU A 343 -8.71 -3.33 11.93
C GLU A 343 -9.28 -4.23 13.04
N ALA A 344 -9.67 -3.65 14.17
CA ALA A 344 -10.15 -4.38 15.34
C ALA A 344 -11.33 -3.70 16.08
N ALA A 345 -11.64 -2.43 15.77
CA ALA A 345 -12.68 -1.69 16.49
C ALA A 345 -14.07 -2.32 16.30
N ARG A 346 -14.41 -2.78 15.11
CA ARG A 346 -15.73 -3.40 14.81
C ARG A 346 -15.91 -4.77 15.46
N SER A 347 -14.86 -5.59 15.52
CA SER A 347 -14.86 -6.89 16.19
C SER A 347 -14.67 -6.78 17.70
N LYS A 348 -14.52 -5.54 18.24
CA LYS A 348 -14.28 -5.30 19.67
C LYS A 348 -13.12 -6.12 20.22
N MET A 349 -12.02 -6.20 19.46
CA MET A 349 -10.79 -6.90 19.80
C MET A 349 -10.88 -8.45 19.79
N GLU A 350 -12.01 -9.06 19.40
CA GLU A 350 -12.15 -10.53 19.29
C GLU A 350 -11.01 -11.16 18.46
N LEU A 351 -10.52 -10.41 17.46
CA LEU A 351 -9.42 -10.82 16.61
C LEU A 351 -8.12 -11.10 17.39
N LEU A 352 -7.89 -10.45 18.53
CA LEU A 352 -6.69 -10.63 19.34
C LEU A 352 -6.66 -11.99 20.08
N GLU A 353 -7.79 -12.68 20.18
CA GLU A 353 -7.87 -14.02 20.75
C GLU A 353 -7.18 -15.06 19.83
N ASP A 354 -7.06 -14.78 18.52
CA ASP A 354 -6.36 -15.62 17.55
C ASP A 354 -4.83 -15.42 17.56
N ILE A 355 -4.35 -14.41 18.29
CA ILE A 355 -2.91 -14.10 18.41
C ILE A 355 -2.28 -15.03 19.44
N ASP A 356 -1.43 -15.90 18.95
CA ASP A 356 -0.70 -16.85 19.80
C ASP A 356 0.79 -16.48 19.99
N GLU A 357 1.54 -17.38 20.60
CA GLU A 357 2.97 -17.20 20.87
C GLU A 357 3.85 -17.09 19.60
N THR A 358 3.32 -17.38 18.41
CA THR A 358 4.06 -17.26 17.14
C THR A 358 4.12 -15.82 16.65
N PHE A 359 3.18 -14.97 17.08
CA PHE A 359 3.15 -13.56 16.76
C PHE A 359 4.00 -12.75 17.75
N HIS A 360 5.26 -12.54 17.42
CA HIS A 360 6.23 -11.92 18.35
C HIS A 360 6.34 -10.40 18.22
N SER A 361 5.95 -9.82 17.07
CA SER A 361 6.08 -8.39 16.78
C SER A 361 5.13 -7.52 17.62
N GLU A 362 5.33 -6.22 17.60
CA GLU A 362 4.40 -5.26 18.18
C GLU A 362 3.12 -5.18 17.34
N ILE A 363 2.00 -4.83 17.95
CA ILE A 363 0.70 -4.80 17.30
C ILE A 363 -0.10 -3.54 17.63
N GLY A 364 -0.72 -2.95 16.61
CA GLY A 364 -1.63 -1.83 16.71
C GLY A 364 -3.05 -2.23 16.29
N PRO A 365 -3.87 -2.80 17.20
CA PRO A 365 -5.28 -3.01 16.88
C PRO A 365 -6.00 -1.67 16.83
N GLY A 366 -6.76 -1.44 15.76
CA GLY A 366 -7.52 -0.21 15.60
C GLY A 366 -8.56 -0.04 16.71
N VAL A 367 -8.61 1.17 17.28
CA VAL A 367 -9.54 1.53 18.35
C VAL A 367 -10.61 2.52 17.92
N TRP A 368 -10.64 2.84 16.64
CA TRP A 368 -11.63 3.74 16.04
C TRP A 368 -12.01 3.25 14.63
N ASP A 369 -13.30 2.83 14.47
CA ASP A 369 -13.88 2.50 13.16
C ASP A 369 -14.04 3.77 12.32
N ILE A 370 -13.10 3.98 11.40
CA ILE A 370 -13.08 5.15 10.51
C ILE A 370 -14.19 5.10 9.43
N HIS A 371 -14.84 3.96 9.23
CA HIS A 371 -15.93 3.83 8.26
C HIS A 371 -17.23 4.44 8.78
N SER A 372 -17.36 4.59 10.10
CA SER A 372 -18.44 5.34 10.74
C SER A 372 -18.11 6.83 10.78
N PRO A 373 -19.04 7.74 10.41
CA PRO A 373 -18.85 9.18 10.54
C PRO A 373 -18.96 9.68 11.97
N ARG A 374 -19.23 8.79 12.91
CA ARG A 374 -19.36 9.10 14.34
C ARG A 374 -17.99 9.35 14.97
N VAL A 375 -17.90 10.38 15.79
CA VAL A 375 -16.75 10.59 16.68
C VAL A 375 -16.91 9.66 17.89
N PRO A 376 -15.99 8.70 18.14
CA PRO A 376 -16.06 7.82 19.29
C PRO A 376 -15.79 8.60 20.59
N ALA A 377 -16.44 8.21 21.69
CA ALA A 377 -16.16 8.78 22.99
C ALA A 377 -14.83 8.25 23.57
N THR A 378 -14.19 9.02 24.44
CA THR A 378 -12.94 8.62 25.11
C THR A 378 -13.10 7.31 25.86
N GLU A 379 -14.18 7.13 26.61
CA GLU A 379 -14.47 5.91 27.38
C GLU A 379 -14.67 4.68 26.50
N GLU A 380 -15.20 4.86 25.28
CA GLU A 380 -15.36 3.79 24.32
C GLU A 380 -13.99 3.30 23.83
N ILE A 381 -13.11 4.24 23.46
CA ILE A 381 -11.74 3.92 23.03
C ILE A 381 -10.94 3.30 24.19
N ALA A 382 -11.03 3.86 25.39
CA ALA A 382 -10.37 3.33 26.59
C ALA A 382 -10.83 1.90 26.90
N GLY A 383 -12.13 1.61 26.71
CA GLY A 383 -12.67 0.26 26.83
C GLY A 383 -12.06 -0.74 25.85
N LEU A 384 -11.85 -0.32 24.59
CA LEU A 384 -11.17 -1.15 23.57
C LEU A 384 -9.68 -1.36 23.90
N LEU A 385 -9.00 -0.34 24.41
CA LEU A 385 -7.60 -0.47 24.84
C LEU A 385 -7.44 -1.43 26.02
N ARG A 386 -8.33 -1.37 27.02
CA ARG A 386 -8.34 -2.32 28.15
C ARG A 386 -8.57 -3.75 27.66
N ALA A 387 -9.52 -3.96 26.74
CA ALA A 387 -9.75 -5.27 26.11
C ALA A 387 -8.53 -5.78 25.34
N ALA A 388 -7.83 -4.89 24.62
CA ALA A 388 -6.58 -5.26 23.93
C ALA A 388 -5.48 -5.68 24.92
N LEU A 389 -5.36 -5.01 26.07
CA LEU A 389 -4.38 -5.33 27.11
C LEU A 389 -4.65 -6.67 27.83
N GLU A 390 -5.85 -7.25 27.70
CA GLU A 390 -6.12 -8.60 28.20
C GLU A 390 -5.36 -9.67 27.40
N ASN A 391 -5.05 -9.39 26.11
CA ASN A 391 -4.42 -10.35 25.19
C ASN A 391 -3.00 -9.94 24.76
N VAL A 392 -2.66 -8.66 24.80
CA VAL A 392 -1.39 -8.13 24.33
C VAL A 392 -0.62 -7.44 25.47
N PRO A 393 0.65 -7.83 25.73
CA PRO A 393 1.48 -7.14 26.71
C PRO A 393 1.62 -5.65 26.39
N THR A 394 1.61 -4.81 27.43
CA THR A 394 1.68 -3.34 27.33
C THR A 394 2.83 -2.86 26.44
N GLU A 395 3.99 -3.48 26.54
CA GLU A 395 5.18 -3.13 25.77
C GLU A 395 5.08 -3.45 24.28
N ARG A 396 4.08 -4.23 23.85
CA ARG A 396 3.87 -4.59 22.45
C ARG A 396 2.68 -3.88 21.83
N LEU A 397 1.90 -3.14 22.61
CA LEU A 397 0.64 -2.54 22.17
C LEU A 397 0.85 -1.12 21.63
N TRP A 398 0.39 -0.87 20.43
CA TRP A 398 0.27 0.44 19.80
C TRP A 398 -1.18 0.92 19.78
N VAL A 399 -1.39 2.23 19.64
CA VAL A 399 -2.70 2.86 19.57
C VAL A 399 -2.86 3.56 18.22
N ASN A 400 -3.85 3.13 17.44
CA ASN A 400 -4.12 3.68 16.11
C ASN A 400 -5.60 3.54 15.72
N PRO A 401 -6.09 4.32 14.73
CA PRO A 401 -7.39 4.04 14.09
C PRO A 401 -7.35 2.75 13.27
N ASP A 402 -8.53 2.24 12.91
CA ASP A 402 -8.65 1.02 12.10
C ASP A 402 -7.97 1.12 10.73
N CYS A 403 -8.03 2.27 10.07
CA CYS A 403 -7.49 2.45 8.74
C CYS A 403 -7.14 3.93 8.46
N GLY A 404 -6.68 4.24 7.25
CA GLY A 404 -6.38 5.60 6.80
C GLY A 404 -7.60 6.53 6.80
N LEU A 405 -7.40 7.82 7.05
CA LEU A 405 -8.44 8.81 7.32
C LEU A 405 -8.98 9.51 6.05
N LYS A 406 -8.52 9.11 4.88
CA LYS A 406 -8.81 9.73 3.57
C LYS A 406 -10.30 9.98 3.30
N THR A 407 -11.17 9.10 3.79
CA THR A 407 -12.62 9.16 3.53
C THR A 407 -13.39 9.98 4.55
N ARG A 408 -12.71 10.50 5.57
CA ARG A 408 -13.30 11.35 6.62
C ARG A 408 -13.05 12.83 6.32
N GLY A 409 -13.71 13.71 7.08
CA GLY A 409 -13.42 15.14 7.11
C GLY A 409 -12.70 15.53 8.40
N TYR A 410 -12.02 16.66 8.43
CA TYR A 410 -11.33 17.14 9.64
C TYR A 410 -12.27 17.34 10.83
N LYS A 411 -13.55 17.66 10.59
CA LYS A 411 -14.57 17.78 11.64
C LYS A 411 -14.84 16.48 12.42
N GLU A 412 -14.56 15.31 11.81
CA GLU A 412 -14.61 14.01 12.49
C GLU A 412 -13.21 13.58 12.96
N VAL A 413 -12.18 13.82 12.15
CA VAL A 413 -10.82 13.35 12.40
C VAL A 413 -10.22 14.00 13.63
N GLU A 414 -10.23 15.32 13.71
CA GLU A 414 -9.62 16.05 14.83
C GLU A 414 -10.19 15.63 16.20
N PRO A 415 -11.51 15.70 16.45
CA PRO A 415 -12.05 15.29 17.75
C PRO A 415 -11.85 13.79 18.04
N SER A 416 -11.88 12.92 17.02
CA SER A 416 -11.63 11.48 17.21
C SER A 416 -10.20 11.20 17.64
N LEU A 417 -9.21 11.86 17.03
CA LEU A 417 -7.80 11.72 17.43
C LEU A 417 -7.54 12.31 18.81
N ARG A 418 -8.18 13.43 19.18
CA ARG A 418 -8.09 13.99 20.57
C ARG A 418 -8.66 13.03 21.59
N ASN A 419 -9.80 12.40 21.32
CA ASN A 419 -10.39 11.39 22.19
C ASN A 419 -9.51 10.13 22.29
N LEU A 420 -8.84 9.76 21.19
CA LEU A 420 -7.90 8.62 21.15
C LEU A 420 -6.68 8.88 22.05
N VAL A 421 -6.10 10.08 21.98
CA VAL A 421 -4.98 10.47 22.87
C VAL A 421 -5.44 10.50 24.33
N ALA A 422 -6.60 11.12 24.62
CA ALA A 422 -7.14 11.18 25.97
C ALA A 422 -7.41 9.78 26.56
N ALA A 423 -7.92 8.84 25.73
CA ALA A 423 -8.15 7.45 26.13
C ALA A 423 -6.84 6.71 26.43
N ARG A 424 -5.80 6.90 25.60
CA ARG A 424 -4.48 6.33 25.86
C ARG A 424 -3.91 6.84 27.17
N ASP A 425 -3.99 8.17 27.43
CA ASP A 425 -3.46 8.78 28.65
C ASP A 425 -4.20 8.29 29.90
N GLU A 426 -5.53 8.11 29.82
CA GLU A 426 -6.33 7.51 30.89
C GLU A 426 -5.84 6.08 31.18
N VAL A 427 -5.73 5.22 30.16
CA VAL A 427 -5.33 3.82 30.35
C VAL A 427 -3.89 3.71 30.84
N VAL A 428 -2.95 4.54 30.35
CA VAL A 428 -1.57 4.58 30.86
C VAL A 428 -1.52 5.01 32.31
N GLY A 429 -2.40 5.89 32.73
CA GLY A 429 -2.52 6.30 34.16
C GLY A 429 -3.00 5.19 35.10
N GLU A 430 -3.55 4.11 34.56
CA GLU A 430 -4.02 2.92 35.31
C GLU A 430 -2.97 1.81 35.42
N LEU A 431 -1.93 1.81 34.51
CA LEU A 431 -0.86 0.83 34.47
C LEU A 431 0.24 1.11 35.49
#